data_185f0c4142625cfee50f5ccfcc52f62f
#
_entry.id   185f0c4142625cfee50f5ccfcc52f62f
#
_cell.length_a   1.000
_cell.length_b   1.000
_cell.length_c   1.000
_cell.angle_alpha   90.00
_cell.angle_beta   90.00
_cell.angle_gamma   90.00
#
_symmetry.space_group_name_H-M   'P 1'
#
loop_
_entity.id
_entity.type
_entity.pdbx_description
1 polymer ?
#
loop_
_entity_poly.entity_id
_entity_poly.type
_entity_poly.pdbx_seq_one_letter_code
_entity_poly.pdbx_strand_id
1 'polypeptide(L)'
;KFPQLTEPNASYHGISFVQAAGPAAFATYIRAILLRDTGAAISPFNAFLLLQGVETLSLRVDRHVENTLKVLEYLKTVPQVESISHPSLSTDPEQQRLYKTYFPNGAGSIFTFDIKGGEKEAKAFIDALEIFSLLANVADVKSLVIHPKTTTHSQLSEQEFNEQKIFDNTIRLSIGTENINDIIADLEQGFDAVKALNA
;
A
#
# COMPACT_ATOMS: atom_id res chain seq x y z
N LYS A 1 -12.40 19.95 -18.03
CA LYS A 1 -12.18 18.70 -17.26
C LYS A 1 -12.82 18.78 -15.86
N PHE A 2 -12.94 19.96 -15.26
CA PHE A 2 -13.52 20.18 -13.94
C PHE A 2 -14.57 21.30 -14.01
N PRO A 3 -15.81 21.01 -14.53
CA PRO A 3 -16.84 22.02 -14.77
C PRO A 3 -17.21 22.79 -13.50
N GLN A 4 -17.21 22.14 -12.34
CA GLN A 4 -17.49 22.79 -11.05
C GLN A 4 -16.53 23.95 -10.71
N LEU A 5 -15.35 24.01 -11.34
CA LEU A 5 -14.38 25.07 -11.16
C LEU A 5 -14.39 26.08 -12.30
N THR A 6 -14.71 25.65 -13.53
CA THR A 6 -14.57 26.45 -14.75
C THR A 6 -15.86 27.10 -15.20
N GLU A 7 -17.02 26.49 -14.92
CA GLU A 7 -18.33 27.01 -15.29
C GLU A 7 -18.92 27.95 -14.23
N PRO A 8 -19.86 28.82 -14.60
CA PRO A 8 -20.57 29.65 -13.65
C PRO A 8 -21.32 28.83 -12.59
N ASN A 9 -21.05 29.07 -11.33
CA ASN A 9 -21.70 28.39 -10.23
C ASN A 9 -22.96 29.13 -9.77
N ALA A 10 -24.12 28.52 -9.99
CA ALA A 10 -25.41 29.15 -9.68
C ALA A 10 -25.61 29.46 -8.18
N SER A 11 -25.12 28.57 -7.30
CA SER A 11 -25.21 28.75 -5.83
C SER A 11 -24.25 29.81 -5.30
N TYR A 12 -23.32 30.28 -6.13
CA TYR A 12 -22.34 31.30 -5.77
C TYR A 12 -22.37 32.49 -6.76
N HIS A 13 -23.57 33.00 -7.00
CA HIS A 13 -23.82 34.21 -7.82
C HIS A 13 -23.33 34.11 -9.28
N GLY A 14 -23.22 32.92 -9.84
CA GLY A 14 -22.78 32.70 -11.22
C GLY A 14 -21.31 32.94 -11.49
N ILE A 15 -20.45 32.97 -10.47
CA ILE A 15 -19.01 33.09 -10.67
C ILE A 15 -18.37 31.77 -11.15
N SER A 16 -17.33 31.87 -11.96
CA SER A 16 -16.39 30.81 -12.23
C SER A 16 -15.22 30.90 -11.22
N PHE A 17 -14.95 29.82 -10.48
CA PHE A 17 -13.88 29.82 -9.47
C PHE A 17 -12.51 30.01 -10.10
N VAL A 18 -12.28 29.45 -11.32
CA VAL A 18 -11.02 29.66 -12.05
C VAL A 18 -10.85 31.13 -12.43
N GLN A 19 -11.91 31.81 -12.88
CA GLN A 19 -11.83 33.23 -13.22
C GLN A 19 -11.66 34.13 -11.98
N ALA A 20 -12.32 33.77 -10.87
CA ALA A 20 -12.28 34.57 -9.64
C ALA A 20 -11.01 34.38 -8.80
N ALA A 21 -10.43 33.16 -8.79
CA ALA A 21 -9.36 32.80 -7.87
C ALA A 21 -8.10 32.21 -8.54
N GLY A 22 -8.10 32.03 -9.87
CA GLY A 22 -6.94 31.52 -10.62
C GLY A 22 -6.35 30.25 -10.03
N PRO A 23 -5.06 30.22 -9.67
CA PRO A 23 -4.41 29.04 -9.08
C PRO A 23 -5.04 28.56 -7.77
N ALA A 24 -5.71 29.42 -7.03
CA ALA A 24 -6.40 29.09 -5.77
C ALA A 24 -7.84 28.58 -5.98
N ALA A 25 -8.32 28.40 -7.21
CA ALA A 25 -9.70 28.04 -7.53
C ALA A 25 -10.19 26.80 -6.76
N PHE A 26 -9.39 25.75 -6.68
CA PHE A 26 -9.74 24.52 -5.98
C PHE A 26 -9.92 24.73 -4.47
N ALA A 27 -8.97 25.37 -3.81
CA ALA A 27 -9.06 25.67 -2.38
C ALA A 27 -10.22 26.66 -2.07
N THR A 28 -10.46 27.63 -2.96
CA THR A 28 -11.58 28.57 -2.84
C THR A 28 -12.92 27.85 -2.98
N TYR A 29 -13.05 26.94 -3.94
CA TYR A 29 -14.25 26.11 -4.09
C TYR A 29 -14.53 25.27 -2.84
N ILE A 30 -13.50 24.60 -2.30
CA ILE A 30 -13.65 23.84 -1.06
C ILE A 30 -14.18 24.72 0.07
N ARG A 31 -13.62 25.91 0.26
CA ARG A 31 -14.05 26.82 1.34
C ARG A 31 -15.43 27.42 1.10
N ALA A 32 -15.70 27.88 -0.11
CA ALA A 32 -16.93 28.58 -0.43
C ALA A 32 -18.16 27.68 -0.57
N ILE A 33 -17.96 26.43 -0.99
CA ILE A 33 -19.05 25.48 -1.25
C ILE A 33 -19.00 24.33 -0.22
N LEU A 34 -17.97 23.49 -0.27
CA LEU A 34 -17.97 22.25 0.51
C LEU A 34 -17.94 22.50 2.02
N LEU A 35 -17.05 23.35 2.51
CA LEU A 35 -16.97 23.70 3.93
C LEU A 35 -18.23 24.42 4.41
N ARG A 36 -18.74 25.37 3.62
CA ARG A 36 -19.96 26.10 3.94
C ARG A 36 -21.18 25.20 4.01
N ASP A 37 -21.35 24.28 3.03
CA ASP A 37 -22.56 23.49 2.90
C ASP A 37 -22.56 22.27 3.83
N THR A 38 -21.39 21.67 4.09
CA THR A 38 -21.27 20.46 4.95
C THR A 38 -20.82 20.80 6.38
N GLY A 39 -20.18 21.94 6.60
CA GLY A 39 -19.58 22.29 7.88
C GLY A 39 -18.37 21.44 8.27
N ALA A 40 -17.87 20.58 7.36
CA ALA A 40 -16.79 19.65 7.64
C ALA A 40 -15.45 20.39 7.81
N ALA A 41 -14.98 20.48 9.05
CA ALA A 41 -13.68 21.05 9.41
C ALA A 41 -12.95 20.12 10.38
N ILE A 42 -11.63 20.00 10.19
CA ILE A 42 -10.80 19.24 11.12
C ILE A 42 -10.74 19.95 12.49
N SER A 43 -10.87 19.18 13.58
CA SER A 43 -10.66 19.75 14.91
C SER A 43 -9.17 20.10 15.12
N PRO A 44 -8.86 21.12 15.94
CA PRO A 44 -7.47 21.49 16.25
C PRO A 44 -6.66 20.32 16.83
N PHE A 45 -7.27 19.47 17.66
CA PHE A 45 -6.61 18.29 18.22
C PHE A 45 -6.26 17.26 17.16
N ASN A 46 -7.18 16.96 16.22
CA ASN A 46 -6.90 16.05 15.12
C ASN A 46 -5.83 16.62 14.19
N ALA A 47 -5.83 17.94 13.93
CA ALA A 47 -4.78 18.59 13.16
C ALA A 47 -3.41 18.45 13.85
N PHE A 48 -3.35 18.60 15.16
CA PHE A 48 -2.13 18.39 15.95
C PHE A 48 -1.62 16.93 15.80
N LEU A 49 -2.50 15.94 15.94
CA LEU A 49 -2.11 14.52 15.79
C LEU A 49 -1.56 14.21 14.39
N LEU A 50 -2.18 14.76 13.34
CA LEU A 50 -1.68 14.59 11.97
C LEU A 50 -0.30 15.26 11.77
N LEU A 51 -0.11 16.45 12.32
CA LEU A 51 1.19 17.14 12.27
C LEU A 51 2.28 16.32 12.98
N GLN A 52 1.99 15.77 14.16
CA GLN A 52 2.93 14.88 14.86
C GLN A 52 3.30 13.66 14.00
N GLY A 53 2.33 13.08 13.30
CA GLY A 53 2.58 11.98 12.37
C GLY A 53 3.48 12.38 11.18
N VAL A 54 3.33 13.60 10.69
CA VAL A 54 4.13 14.13 9.56
C VAL A 54 5.58 14.40 9.97
N GLU A 55 5.84 14.85 11.20
CA GLU A 55 7.19 15.18 11.68
C GLU A 55 8.19 14.01 11.57
N THR A 56 7.70 12.75 11.70
CA THR A 56 8.55 11.55 11.63
C THR A 56 8.32 10.75 10.34
N LEU A 57 7.55 11.27 9.38
CA LEU A 57 7.16 10.53 8.19
C LEU A 57 8.37 10.07 7.35
N SER A 58 9.34 10.96 7.11
CA SER A 58 10.54 10.61 6.33
C SER A 58 11.34 9.48 6.98
N LEU A 59 11.54 9.52 8.29
CA LEU A 59 12.25 8.49 9.04
C LEU A 59 11.57 7.12 8.94
N ARG A 60 10.23 7.12 9.00
CA ARG A 60 9.45 5.88 8.87
C ARG A 60 9.51 5.34 7.44
N VAL A 61 9.34 6.20 6.44
CA VAL A 61 9.39 5.78 5.02
C VAL A 61 10.77 5.23 4.66
N ASP A 62 11.86 5.88 5.08
CA ASP A 62 13.22 5.39 4.85
C ASP A 62 13.41 3.99 5.48
N ARG A 63 12.93 3.77 6.70
CA ARG A 63 13.01 2.48 7.36
C ARG A 63 12.14 1.42 6.67
N HIS A 64 10.93 1.76 6.24
CA HIS A 64 10.07 0.87 5.46
C HIS A 64 10.76 0.40 4.18
N VAL A 65 11.35 1.33 3.43
CA VAL A 65 12.05 1.01 2.17
C VAL A 65 13.27 0.14 2.44
N GLU A 66 14.09 0.48 3.43
CA GLU A 66 15.27 -0.31 3.80
C GLU A 66 14.89 -1.76 4.17
N ASN A 67 13.90 -1.92 5.04
CA ASN A 67 13.43 -3.25 5.44
C ASN A 67 12.84 -4.03 4.26
N THR A 68 12.03 -3.37 3.43
CA THR A 68 11.42 -3.99 2.24
C THR A 68 12.48 -4.54 1.30
N LEU A 69 13.51 -3.77 0.96
CA LEU A 69 14.57 -4.23 0.07
C LEU A 69 15.31 -5.44 0.65
N LYS A 70 15.56 -5.48 1.96
CA LYS A 70 16.18 -6.63 2.63
C LYS A 70 15.26 -7.87 2.63
N VAL A 71 13.96 -7.68 2.83
CA VAL A 71 12.98 -8.78 2.73
C VAL A 71 12.91 -9.32 1.30
N LEU A 72 12.94 -8.46 0.29
CA LEU A 72 12.97 -8.90 -1.12
C LEU A 72 14.22 -9.76 -1.41
N GLU A 73 15.39 -9.35 -0.92
CA GLU A 73 16.63 -10.16 -1.09
C GLU A 73 16.52 -11.52 -0.37
N TYR A 74 15.95 -11.55 0.84
CA TYR A 74 15.69 -12.79 1.55
C TYR A 74 14.73 -13.70 0.75
N LEU A 75 13.58 -13.19 0.31
CA LEU A 75 12.58 -13.98 -0.40
C LEU A 75 13.10 -14.60 -1.70
N LYS A 76 14.05 -13.97 -2.39
CA LYS A 76 14.71 -14.55 -3.57
C LYS A 76 15.48 -15.84 -3.27
N THR A 77 15.89 -16.05 -2.03
CA THR A 77 16.65 -17.24 -1.60
C THR A 77 15.74 -18.37 -1.14
N VAL A 78 14.45 -18.11 -0.93
CA VAL A 78 13.51 -19.07 -0.36
C VAL A 78 12.94 -19.98 -1.45
N PRO A 79 13.16 -21.30 -1.38
CA PRO A 79 12.69 -22.24 -2.41
C PRO A 79 11.18 -22.34 -2.55
N GLN A 80 10.40 -21.98 -1.51
CA GLN A 80 8.94 -22.00 -1.52
C GLN A 80 8.33 -20.76 -2.21
N VAL A 81 9.12 -19.72 -2.47
CA VAL A 81 8.67 -18.55 -3.23
C VAL A 81 8.67 -18.89 -4.71
N GLU A 82 7.54 -18.64 -5.38
CA GLU A 82 7.37 -18.86 -6.81
C GLU A 82 7.65 -17.59 -7.61
N SER A 83 7.09 -16.46 -7.17
CA SER A 83 7.28 -15.17 -7.80
C SER A 83 7.24 -14.03 -6.77
N ILE A 84 7.81 -12.87 -7.13
CA ILE A 84 7.76 -11.66 -6.32
C ILE A 84 7.38 -10.49 -7.23
N SER A 85 6.34 -9.75 -6.85
CA SER A 85 5.88 -8.57 -7.59
C SER A 85 6.24 -7.29 -6.84
N HIS A 86 7.40 -6.70 -7.20
CA HIS A 86 7.84 -5.40 -6.71
C HIS A 86 8.51 -4.62 -7.84
N PRO A 87 8.30 -3.29 -7.96
CA PRO A 87 8.84 -2.50 -9.07
C PRO A 87 10.36 -2.61 -9.29
N SER A 88 11.14 -2.78 -8.21
CA SER A 88 12.60 -2.94 -8.32
C SER A 88 13.04 -4.24 -9.00
N LEU A 89 12.15 -5.24 -9.08
CA LEU A 89 12.43 -6.55 -9.64
C LEU A 89 11.89 -6.73 -11.06
N SER A 90 11.22 -5.72 -11.60
CA SER A 90 10.68 -5.79 -12.97
C SER A 90 11.82 -5.93 -13.99
N THR A 91 11.63 -6.82 -14.96
CA THR A 91 12.53 -6.99 -16.12
C THR A 91 12.11 -6.13 -17.31
N ASP A 92 10.94 -5.51 -17.27
CA ASP A 92 10.44 -4.61 -18.31
C ASP A 92 11.23 -3.29 -18.30
N PRO A 93 11.83 -2.88 -19.43
CA PRO A 93 12.67 -1.67 -19.48
C PRO A 93 11.92 -0.39 -19.14
N GLU A 94 10.64 -0.28 -19.52
CA GLU A 94 9.83 0.91 -19.22
C GLU A 94 9.47 0.96 -17.74
N GLN A 95 9.12 -0.16 -17.12
CA GLN A 95 8.90 -0.24 -15.67
C GLN A 95 10.17 0.12 -14.88
N GLN A 96 11.34 -0.35 -15.32
CA GLN A 96 12.62 0.03 -14.72
C GLN A 96 12.90 1.52 -14.84
N ARG A 97 12.61 2.10 -16.01
CA ARG A 97 12.77 3.55 -16.24
C ARG A 97 11.86 4.34 -15.30
N LEU A 98 10.58 3.97 -15.21
CA LEU A 98 9.61 4.59 -14.32
C LEU A 98 10.02 4.46 -12.84
N TYR A 99 10.44 3.25 -12.42
CA TYR A 99 10.94 3.01 -11.07
C TYR A 99 12.10 3.95 -10.71
N LYS A 100 13.12 4.04 -11.56
CA LYS A 100 14.28 4.93 -11.34
C LYS A 100 13.90 6.41 -11.33
N THR A 101 12.88 6.79 -12.13
CA THR A 101 12.44 8.19 -12.24
C THR A 101 11.63 8.63 -11.03
N TYR A 102 10.69 7.80 -10.58
CA TYR A 102 9.74 8.17 -9.53
C TYR A 102 10.12 7.70 -8.13
N PHE A 103 10.97 6.69 -8.02
CA PHE A 103 11.39 6.08 -6.77
C PHE A 103 12.92 6.00 -6.65
N PRO A 104 13.65 7.13 -6.73
CA PRO A 104 15.11 7.11 -6.70
C PRO A 104 15.68 6.54 -5.39
N ASN A 105 14.91 6.60 -4.30
CA ASN A 105 15.28 6.10 -2.97
C ASN A 105 14.58 4.78 -2.61
N GLY A 106 13.91 4.12 -3.57
CA GLY A 106 13.15 2.89 -3.36
C GLY A 106 11.65 3.10 -3.28
N ALA A 107 10.87 2.08 -3.64
CA ALA A 107 9.42 2.13 -3.76
C ALA A 107 8.73 1.48 -2.56
N GLY A 108 8.32 2.30 -1.60
CA GLY A 108 7.36 1.94 -0.56
C GLY A 108 7.65 0.65 0.22
N SER A 109 6.59 0.12 0.84
CA SER A 109 6.68 -1.05 1.73
C SER A 109 5.70 -2.18 1.37
N ILE A 110 4.89 -1.99 0.35
CA ILE A 110 3.84 -2.96 -0.03
C ILE A 110 4.25 -3.65 -1.31
N PHE A 111 4.17 -4.98 -1.28
CA PHE A 111 4.38 -5.82 -2.44
C PHE A 111 3.64 -7.15 -2.28
N THR A 112 3.57 -7.94 -3.34
CA THR A 112 3.04 -9.31 -3.29
C THR A 112 4.11 -10.31 -3.68
N PHE A 113 3.94 -11.53 -3.20
CA PHE A 113 4.66 -12.69 -3.69
C PHE A 113 3.71 -13.88 -3.77
N ASP A 114 4.02 -14.82 -4.63
CA ASP A 114 3.28 -16.06 -4.76
C ASP A 114 4.08 -17.18 -4.09
N ILE A 115 3.44 -17.94 -3.21
CA ILE A 115 4.04 -19.11 -2.57
C ILE A 115 3.74 -20.37 -3.40
N LYS A 116 4.67 -21.32 -3.47
CA LYS A 116 4.40 -22.60 -4.14
C LYS A 116 3.29 -23.35 -3.43
N GLY A 117 2.31 -23.81 -4.19
CA GLY A 117 1.10 -24.46 -3.70
C GLY A 117 -0.15 -23.65 -4.05
N GLY A 118 -1.05 -23.49 -3.10
CA GLY A 118 -2.30 -22.78 -3.27
C GLY A 118 -2.74 -22.04 -1.99
N GLU A 119 -4.05 -21.88 -1.85
CA GLU A 119 -4.66 -21.19 -0.70
C GLU A 119 -4.28 -21.84 0.64
N LYS A 120 -4.15 -23.17 0.67
CA LYS A 120 -3.81 -23.92 1.88
C LYS A 120 -2.41 -23.55 2.39
N GLU A 121 -1.44 -23.48 1.50
CA GLU A 121 -0.05 -23.10 1.81
C GLU A 121 0.03 -21.62 2.18
N ALA A 122 -0.69 -20.75 1.46
CA ALA A 122 -0.73 -19.33 1.78
C ALA A 122 -1.32 -19.07 3.18
N LYS A 123 -2.41 -19.75 3.54
CA LYS A 123 -3.00 -19.67 4.89
C LYS A 123 -2.07 -20.22 5.96
N ALA A 124 -1.46 -21.39 5.75
CA ALA A 124 -0.53 -21.97 6.70
C ALA A 124 0.67 -21.06 6.97
N PHE A 125 1.19 -20.40 5.93
CA PHE A 125 2.23 -19.38 6.07
C PHE A 125 1.76 -18.22 6.94
N ILE A 126 0.59 -17.63 6.63
CA ILE A 126 0.05 -16.45 7.32
C ILE A 126 -0.25 -16.77 8.79
N ASP A 127 -0.88 -17.90 9.05
CA ASP A 127 -1.32 -18.29 10.40
C ASP A 127 -0.14 -18.58 11.35
N ALA A 128 1.04 -18.85 10.81
CA ALA A 128 2.26 -19.09 11.60
C ALA A 128 3.04 -17.81 11.93
N LEU A 129 2.70 -16.66 11.35
CA LEU A 129 3.38 -15.40 11.63
C LEU A 129 2.94 -14.81 12.98
N GLU A 130 3.90 -14.28 13.74
CA GLU A 130 3.67 -13.69 15.06
C GLU A 130 3.86 -12.15 15.07
N ILE A 131 4.77 -11.63 14.27
CA ILE A 131 5.04 -10.19 14.13
C ILE A 131 4.05 -9.55 13.15
N PHE A 132 3.81 -10.21 12.02
CA PHE A 132 2.87 -9.71 11.03
C PHE A 132 1.44 -9.82 11.52
N SER A 133 0.71 -8.71 11.53
CA SER A 133 -0.72 -8.73 11.83
C SER A 133 -1.52 -8.98 10.56
N LEU A 134 -2.55 -9.84 10.66
CA LEU A 134 -3.51 -10.08 9.57
C LEU A 134 -4.46 -8.86 9.47
N LEU A 135 -4.04 -7.87 8.73
CA LEU A 135 -4.71 -6.58 8.57
C LEU A 135 -4.33 -5.92 7.25
N ALA A 136 -5.29 -5.25 6.61
CA ALA A 136 -5.06 -4.43 5.42
C ALA A 136 -4.86 -2.96 5.79
N ASN A 137 -3.67 -2.43 5.55
CA ASN A 137 -3.35 -1.00 5.65
C ASN A 137 -2.20 -0.66 4.70
N VAL A 138 -1.86 0.62 4.59
CA VAL A 138 -0.77 1.15 3.77
C VAL A 138 0.22 1.87 4.67
N ALA A 139 1.49 1.45 4.63
CA ALA A 139 2.59 2.07 5.37
C ALA A 139 2.33 2.19 6.89
N ASP A 140 1.70 1.18 7.48
CA ASP A 140 1.60 1.04 8.93
C ASP A 140 3.00 0.82 9.52
N VAL A 141 3.25 1.34 10.72
CA VAL A 141 4.54 1.10 11.41
C VAL A 141 4.76 -0.38 11.72
N LYS A 142 3.68 -1.15 11.85
CA LYS A 142 3.70 -2.61 12.01
C LYS A 142 3.76 -3.32 10.67
N SER A 143 4.45 -4.44 10.65
CA SER A 143 4.38 -5.38 9.52
C SER A 143 3.01 -6.03 9.43
N LEU A 144 2.44 -6.04 8.23
CA LEU A 144 1.11 -6.56 7.96
C LEU A 144 1.13 -7.59 6.83
N VAL A 145 0.22 -8.54 6.90
CA VAL A 145 0.03 -9.58 5.90
C VAL A 145 -1.44 -9.76 5.58
N ILE A 146 -1.77 -10.04 4.32
CA ILE A 146 -3.10 -10.53 3.93
C ILE A 146 -2.99 -11.58 2.83
N HIS A 147 -4.03 -12.39 2.71
CA HIS A 147 -4.33 -13.19 1.53
C HIS A 147 -5.38 -12.43 0.71
N PRO A 148 -5.02 -11.70 -0.36
CA PRO A 148 -5.93 -10.77 -1.02
C PRO A 148 -7.22 -11.43 -1.53
N LYS A 149 -7.10 -12.63 -2.12
CA LYS A 149 -8.23 -13.34 -2.73
C LYS A 149 -9.35 -13.65 -1.72
N THR A 150 -9.03 -13.99 -0.48
CA THR A 150 -10.04 -14.33 0.55
C THR A 150 -10.38 -13.18 1.49
N THR A 151 -9.75 -12.02 1.35
CA THR A 151 -9.94 -10.86 2.23
C THR A 151 -10.36 -9.62 1.44
N THR A 152 -9.44 -8.75 1.11
CA THR A 152 -9.72 -7.42 0.53
C THR A 152 -10.29 -7.45 -0.88
N HIS A 153 -10.10 -8.54 -1.62
CA HIS A 153 -10.55 -8.69 -3.01
C HIS A 153 -11.57 -9.82 -3.19
N SER A 154 -12.13 -10.36 -2.11
CA SER A 154 -13.02 -11.53 -2.13
C SER A 154 -14.31 -11.35 -2.97
N GLN A 155 -14.67 -10.12 -3.33
CA GLN A 155 -15.83 -9.81 -4.18
C GLN A 155 -15.51 -9.85 -5.69
N LEU A 156 -14.25 -10.01 -6.09
CA LEU A 156 -13.87 -10.04 -7.50
C LEU A 156 -14.29 -11.35 -8.17
N SER A 157 -14.59 -11.29 -9.46
CA SER A 157 -14.77 -12.46 -10.32
C SER A 157 -13.42 -13.10 -10.68
N GLU A 158 -13.45 -14.36 -11.13
CA GLU A 158 -12.24 -15.06 -11.60
C GLU A 158 -11.54 -14.32 -12.76
N GLN A 159 -12.29 -13.65 -13.63
CA GLN A 159 -11.71 -12.84 -14.68
C GLN A 159 -10.91 -11.67 -14.11
N GLU A 160 -11.49 -10.93 -13.15
CA GLU A 160 -10.84 -9.78 -12.49
C GLU A 160 -9.62 -10.22 -11.66
N PHE A 161 -9.66 -11.38 -11.01
CA PHE A 161 -8.49 -11.96 -10.35
C PHE A 161 -7.34 -12.19 -11.33
N ASN A 162 -7.63 -12.79 -12.49
CA ASN A 162 -6.62 -13.03 -13.51
C ASN A 162 -6.05 -11.72 -14.10
N GLU A 163 -6.90 -10.72 -14.36
CA GLU A 163 -6.48 -9.41 -14.86
C GLU A 163 -5.57 -8.67 -13.85
N GLN A 164 -5.87 -8.79 -12.55
CA GLN A 164 -5.09 -8.18 -11.48
C GLN A 164 -3.93 -9.06 -11.00
N LYS A 165 -3.77 -10.27 -11.55
CA LYS A 165 -2.74 -11.24 -11.14
C LYS A 165 -2.79 -11.58 -9.65
N ILE A 166 -3.99 -11.81 -9.13
CA ILE A 166 -4.25 -12.25 -7.76
C ILE A 166 -4.65 -13.74 -7.85
N PHE A 167 -3.79 -14.62 -7.37
CA PHE A 167 -3.97 -16.06 -7.43
C PHE A 167 -4.28 -16.64 -6.03
N ASP A 168 -4.61 -17.94 -5.98
CA ASP A 168 -4.89 -18.64 -4.71
C ASP A 168 -3.67 -18.70 -3.77
N ASN A 169 -2.47 -18.52 -4.30
CA ASN A 169 -1.21 -18.55 -3.59
C ASN A 169 -0.57 -17.16 -3.40
N THR A 170 -1.28 -16.09 -3.77
CA THR A 170 -0.77 -14.72 -3.65
C THR A 170 -0.89 -14.21 -2.22
N ILE A 171 0.21 -13.76 -1.66
CA ILE A 171 0.32 -13.13 -0.34
C ILE A 171 0.77 -11.68 -0.52
N ARG A 172 0.10 -10.73 0.15
CA ARG A 172 0.53 -9.33 0.20
C ARG A 172 1.16 -9.03 1.54
N LEU A 173 2.35 -8.46 1.52
CA LEU A 173 3.03 -7.93 2.69
C LEU A 173 3.04 -6.40 2.67
N SER A 174 2.95 -5.80 3.85
CA SER A 174 3.30 -4.40 4.12
C SER A 174 4.36 -4.42 5.21
N ILE A 175 5.60 -4.12 4.83
CA ILE A 175 6.75 -4.22 5.73
C ILE A 175 6.80 -3.02 6.66
N GLY A 176 6.86 -3.27 7.95
CA GLY A 176 6.90 -2.28 9.00
C GLY A 176 8.30 -1.76 9.31
N THR A 177 8.42 -1.12 10.47
CA THR A 177 9.66 -0.48 10.94
C THR A 177 10.40 -1.30 11.99
N GLU A 178 9.96 -2.52 12.28
CA GLU A 178 10.56 -3.45 13.24
C GLU A 178 12.01 -3.77 12.87
N ASN A 179 12.73 -4.46 13.76
CA ASN A 179 14.06 -4.94 13.45
C ASN A 179 14.01 -5.94 12.29
N ILE A 180 14.85 -5.74 11.30
CA ILE A 180 14.85 -6.57 10.09
C ILE A 180 15.12 -8.06 10.37
N ASN A 181 15.96 -8.38 11.38
CA ASN A 181 16.24 -9.77 11.71
C ASN A 181 15.00 -10.47 12.29
N ASP A 182 14.20 -9.73 13.07
CA ASP A 182 12.95 -10.26 13.63
C ASP A 182 11.91 -10.47 12.52
N ILE A 183 11.79 -9.52 11.58
CA ILE A 183 10.93 -9.66 10.39
C ILE A 183 11.32 -10.93 9.61
N ILE A 184 12.61 -11.13 9.33
CA ILE A 184 13.09 -12.29 8.57
C ILE A 184 12.83 -13.58 9.33
N ALA A 185 13.10 -13.62 10.64
CA ALA A 185 12.86 -14.79 11.46
C ALA A 185 11.37 -15.18 11.49
N ASP A 186 10.48 -14.21 11.55
CA ASP A 186 9.03 -14.45 11.49
C ASP A 186 8.60 -15.01 10.12
N LEU A 187 9.16 -14.49 9.03
CA LEU A 187 8.91 -15.04 7.69
C LEU A 187 9.46 -16.46 7.55
N GLU A 188 10.64 -16.77 8.13
CA GLU A 188 11.21 -18.14 8.17
C GLU A 188 10.27 -19.10 8.89
N GLN A 189 9.72 -18.70 10.04
CA GLN A 189 8.72 -19.51 10.76
C GLN A 189 7.50 -19.81 9.90
N GLY A 190 6.98 -18.81 9.14
CA GLY A 190 5.90 -19.03 8.19
C GLY A 190 6.24 -20.06 7.11
N PHE A 191 7.42 -19.99 6.51
CA PHE A 191 7.86 -20.98 5.51
C PHE A 191 8.12 -22.37 6.11
N ASP A 192 8.56 -22.45 7.35
CA ASP A 192 8.73 -23.75 8.04
C ASP A 192 7.39 -24.42 8.31
N ALA A 193 6.35 -23.67 8.64
CA ALA A 193 4.99 -24.20 8.74
C ALA A 193 4.49 -24.79 7.42
N VAL A 194 4.80 -24.14 6.29
CA VAL A 194 4.47 -24.68 4.95
C VAL A 194 5.25 -25.94 4.62
N LYS A 195 6.53 -26.03 5.00
CA LYS A 195 7.32 -27.27 4.84
C LYS A 195 6.70 -28.42 5.63
N ALA A 196 6.33 -28.16 6.88
CA ALA A 196 5.70 -29.16 7.75
C ALA A 196 4.32 -29.63 7.22
N LEU A 197 3.59 -28.76 6.52
CA LEU A 197 2.30 -29.09 5.90
C LEU A 197 2.45 -30.09 4.74
N ASN A 198 3.60 -30.06 4.05
CA ASN A 198 3.88 -30.84 2.83
C ASN A 198 4.84 -32.01 3.07
N ALA A 199 5.24 -32.25 4.32
CA ALA A 199 6.07 -33.37 4.73
C ALA A 199 5.25 -34.63 5.03
#